data_a3ff18b312d81b245be23ca031d9eb03
#
_entry.id   a3ff18b312d81b245be23ca031d9eb03
#
_cell.length_a   1.000
_cell.length_b   1.000
_cell.length_c   1.000
_cell.angle_alpha   90.00
_cell.angle_beta   90.00
_cell.angle_gamma   90.00
#
_symmetry.space_group_name_H-M   'P 1'
#
loop_
_entity.id
_entity.type
_entity.pdbx_description
1 polymer ?
#
loop_
_entity_poly.entity_id
_entity_poly.type
_entity_poly.pdbx_seq_one_letter_code
_entity_poly.pdbx_strand_id
1 'polypeptide(L)'
;MARQRQVRKRALLVVSVVAAVGLLAALLVVFLPGGSGKTNASATSSPTATASATASASASATATAAAVAEPAHHCTYTKTSGNTPSSVKVGLPSATPDYTASYTATFNTNLGPIKVNLLNSKATCTVNSFIHLAEAGYFNNTQCHRLVSSGIYVLQCGDPYATATTKLTCSETSTVGTGTPGYQFLSENLTGAKYPAGTIAMANEGTATTNGSQFFIVYKDSTSQLTASYTPFATVSSGLDIVQNVAKDGYSCQYAQAGGGAPKEKVIIQSVTISKT
;
A
#
# COMPACT_ATOMS: atom_id res chain seq x y z
N MET A 1 -26.64 -9.94 -19.93
CA MET A 1 -25.54 -9.95 -20.92
C MET A 1 -24.83 -8.58 -21.08
N ALA A 2 -25.49 -7.44 -21.00
CA ALA A 2 -24.86 -6.10 -21.13
C ALA A 2 -23.87 -5.77 -20.01
N ARG A 3 -24.12 -6.19 -18.77
CA ARG A 3 -23.26 -5.90 -17.59
C ARG A 3 -21.90 -6.58 -17.66
N GLN A 4 -21.82 -7.79 -18.21
CA GLN A 4 -20.54 -8.51 -18.38
C GLN A 4 -19.64 -7.91 -19.47
N ARG A 5 -20.22 -7.23 -20.46
CA ARG A 5 -19.45 -6.56 -21.51
C ARG A 5 -18.77 -5.26 -21.00
N GLN A 6 -19.35 -4.59 -20.00
CA GLN A 6 -18.76 -3.37 -19.44
C GLN A 6 -17.55 -3.67 -18.52
N VAL A 7 -17.59 -4.77 -17.78
CA VAL A 7 -16.48 -5.20 -16.93
C VAL A 7 -15.28 -5.60 -17.79
N ARG A 8 -15.49 -6.32 -18.90
CA ARG A 8 -14.43 -6.69 -19.85
C ARG A 8 -13.78 -5.49 -20.54
N LYS A 9 -14.55 -4.44 -20.85
CA LYS A 9 -13.98 -3.21 -21.47
C LYS A 9 -13.15 -2.39 -20.50
N ARG A 10 -13.47 -2.38 -19.19
CA ARG A 10 -12.66 -1.70 -18.16
C ARG A 10 -11.40 -2.46 -17.83
N ALA A 11 -11.42 -3.79 -17.80
CA ALA A 11 -10.24 -4.62 -17.60
C ALA A 11 -9.23 -4.48 -18.77
N LEU A 12 -9.68 -4.35 -20.00
CA LEU A 12 -8.81 -4.15 -21.17
C LEU A 12 -8.16 -2.77 -21.24
N LEU A 13 -8.78 -1.72 -20.66
CA LEU A 13 -8.21 -0.37 -20.64
C LEU A 13 -7.08 -0.22 -19.59
N VAL A 14 -7.15 -0.95 -18.46
CA VAL A 14 -6.12 -0.91 -17.42
C VAL A 14 -4.86 -1.67 -17.85
N VAL A 15 -5.00 -2.75 -18.62
CA VAL A 15 -3.87 -3.53 -19.14
C VAL A 15 -3.06 -2.76 -20.18
N SER A 16 -3.68 -1.84 -20.96
CA SER A 16 -2.99 -1.09 -22.02
C SER A 16 -2.09 0.04 -21.50
N VAL A 17 -2.30 0.55 -20.29
CA VAL A 17 -1.50 1.66 -19.75
C VAL A 17 -0.21 1.16 -19.08
N VAL A 18 -0.21 -0.04 -18.51
CA VAL A 18 0.99 -0.60 -17.85
C VAL A 18 2.01 -1.14 -18.85
N ALA A 19 1.58 -1.61 -20.04
CA ALA A 19 2.48 -2.11 -21.09
C ALA A 19 3.26 -1.00 -21.80
N ALA A 20 2.80 0.27 -21.78
CA ALA A 20 3.45 1.38 -22.47
C ALA A 20 4.63 1.99 -21.70
N VAL A 21 4.73 1.80 -20.39
CA VAL A 21 5.82 2.37 -19.57
C VAL A 21 7.04 1.44 -19.51
N GLY A 22 6.88 0.14 -19.74
CA GLY A 22 7.97 -0.85 -19.70
C GLY A 22 8.85 -0.90 -20.95
N LEU A 23 8.42 -0.34 -22.08
CA LEU A 23 9.13 -0.45 -23.38
C LEU A 23 10.04 0.74 -23.71
N LEU A 24 10.04 1.81 -22.94
CA LEU A 24 10.86 3.00 -23.18
C LEU A 24 12.24 2.97 -22.48
N ALA A 25 12.52 1.99 -21.61
CA ALA A 25 13.79 1.88 -20.89
C ALA A 25 14.83 0.97 -21.56
N ALA A 26 14.51 0.26 -22.65
CA ALA A 26 15.37 -0.75 -23.25
C ALA A 26 16.06 -0.35 -24.57
N LEU A 27 15.99 0.92 -25.01
CA LEU A 27 16.45 1.32 -26.35
C LEU A 27 17.55 2.39 -26.37
N LEU A 28 18.36 2.52 -25.30
CA LEU A 28 19.41 3.55 -25.23
C LEU A 28 20.82 3.02 -24.89
N VAL A 29 21.13 1.79 -25.27
CA VAL A 29 22.52 1.29 -25.23
C VAL A 29 22.77 0.47 -26.48
N VAL A 30 23.09 1.10 -27.61
CA VAL A 30 24.01 0.64 -28.65
C VAL A 30 24.11 1.79 -29.68
N PHE A 31 25.21 2.53 -29.69
CA PHE A 31 25.93 3.01 -30.84
C PHE A 31 26.98 4.05 -30.42
N LEU A 32 28.18 3.62 -30.22
CA LEU A 32 29.37 4.46 -30.37
C LEU A 32 30.39 3.69 -31.23
N PRO A 33 30.78 4.17 -32.39
CA PRO A 33 32.05 3.80 -32.97
C PRO A 33 33.09 4.88 -32.68
N GLY A 34 34.27 4.44 -32.27
CA GLY A 34 35.42 5.30 -32.03
C GLY A 34 36.05 5.83 -33.32
N GLY A 35 36.78 6.91 -33.17
CA GLY A 35 37.60 7.48 -34.23
C GLY A 35 38.51 8.60 -33.65
N SER A 36 39.79 8.27 -33.56
CA SER A 36 40.88 9.19 -33.20
C SER A 36 41.14 10.25 -34.28
N GLY A 37 41.52 11.47 -33.85
CA GLY A 37 42.07 12.47 -34.78
C GLY A 37 42.44 13.75 -34.04
N LYS A 38 43.75 13.93 -33.79
CA LYS A 38 44.39 15.17 -33.34
C LYS A 38 44.36 16.23 -34.43
N THR A 39 44.23 17.53 -34.13
CA THR A 39 45.24 18.58 -34.44
C THR A 39 44.81 19.98 -33.97
N ASN A 40 45.80 20.73 -33.72
CA ASN A 40 46.01 22.04 -33.12
C ASN A 40 45.36 23.27 -33.76
N ALA A 41 45.31 24.31 -32.93
CA ALA A 41 45.79 25.65 -33.08
C ALA A 41 44.82 26.80 -33.32
N SER A 42 44.91 27.68 -32.39
CA SER A 42 45.15 29.17 -32.43
C SER A 42 44.01 30.13 -32.75
N ALA A 43 43.74 30.88 -31.72
CA ALA A 43 43.69 32.36 -31.58
C ALA A 43 42.68 33.23 -32.37
N THR A 44 42.07 34.08 -31.60
CA THR A 44 41.99 35.54 -31.70
C THR A 44 40.58 36.15 -31.84
N SER A 45 40.31 37.05 -30.82
CA SER A 45 39.50 38.28 -30.82
C SER A 45 37.98 38.27 -30.75
N SER A 46 37.54 38.86 -29.66
CA SER A 46 36.26 39.57 -29.46
C SER A 46 36.04 40.71 -30.47
N PRO A 47 34.81 41.18 -30.73
CA PRO A 47 34.18 42.08 -29.72
C PRO A 47 32.64 41.92 -29.55
N THR A 48 32.22 42.33 -28.39
CA THR A 48 30.97 42.94 -27.90
C THR A 48 29.85 43.22 -28.90
N ALA A 49 28.66 42.64 -28.61
CA ALA A 49 27.39 43.28 -28.90
C ALA A 49 26.32 42.84 -27.89
N THR A 50 25.85 43.83 -27.14
CA THR A 50 24.71 43.75 -26.21
C THR A 50 23.42 43.54 -26.99
N ALA A 51 22.66 42.50 -26.65
CA ALA A 51 21.27 42.42 -27.00
C ALA A 51 20.49 41.80 -25.84
N SER A 52 19.70 42.60 -25.16
CA SER A 52 18.68 42.21 -24.20
C SER A 52 17.64 41.35 -24.92
N ALA A 53 17.55 40.10 -24.52
CA ALA A 53 16.41 39.24 -24.86
C ALA A 53 15.68 38.85 -23.57
N THR A 54 14.51 39.42 -23.39
CA THR A 54 13.55 39.10 -22.36
C THR A 54 13.10 37.66 -22.54
N ALA A 55 13.60 36.73 -21.73
CA ALA A 55 13.14 35.37 -21.70
C ALA A 55 11.89 35.30 -20.82
N SER A 56 10.72 35.16 -21.44
CA SER A 56 9.49 34.71 -20.80
C SER A 56 9.72 33.29 -20.27
N ALA A 57 9.89 33.16 -18.98
CA ALA A 57 9.87 31.88 -18.30
C ALA A 57 8.42 31.37 -18.26
N SER A 58 8.11 30.41 -19.14
CA SER A 58 6.91 29.59 -19.05
C SER A 58 7.08 28.65 -17.84
N ALA A 59 6.50 29.01 -16.71
CA ALA A 59 6.43 28.13 -15.55
C ALA A 59 5.45 26.99 -15.87
N SER A 60 5.99 25.82 -16.20
CA SER A 60 5.24 24.57 -16.15
C SER A 60 4.89 24.30 -14.69
N ALA A 61 3.68 24.63 -14.32
CA ALA A 61 3.10 24.24 -13.04
C ALA A 61 2.88 22.72 -13.05
N THR A 62 3.85 22.00 -12.50
CA THR A 62 3.63 20.62 -12.08
C THR A 62 2.64 20.69 -10.91
N ALA A 63 1.38 20.43 -11.18
CA ALA A 63 0.36 20.33 -10.16
C ALA A 63 0.65 19.06 -9.33
N THR A 64 1.50 19.20 -8.32
CA THR A 64 1.55 18.27 -7.21
C THR A 64 0.20 18.40 -6.52
N ALA A 65 -0.66 17.40 -6.66
CA ALA A 65 -1.90 17.32 -5.91
C ALA A 65 -1.51 17.33 -4.42
N ALA A 66 -1.58 18.49 -3.81
CA ALA A 66 -1.45 18.63 -2.38
C ALA A 66 -2.55 17.78 -1.75
N ALA A 67 -2.18 16.74 -1.03
CA ALA A 67 -3.11 16.03 -0.17
C ALA A 67 -3.75 17.09 0.73
N VAL A 68 -5.06 17.26 0.61
CA VAL A 68 -5.81 18.16 1.48
C VAL A 68 -5.65 17.61 2.89
N ALA A 69 -4.88 18.30 3.73
CA ALA A 69 -4.72 17.90 5.12
C ALA A 69 -6.11 17.89 5.78
N GLU A 70 -6.47 16.75 6.39
CA GLU A 70 -7.68 16.69 7.22
C GLU A 70 -7.62 17.80 8.28
N PRO A 71 -8.75 18.46 8.58
CA PRO A 71 -8.82 19.37 9.70
C PRO A 71 -8.32 18.66 10.96
N ALA A 72 -7.54 19.36 11.79
CA ALA A 72 -6.99 18.77 13.00
C ALA A 72 -8.10 18.05 13.78
N HIS A 73 -7.90 16.73 14.04
CA HIS A 73 -8.79 15.88 14.83
C HIS A 73 -10.15 15.53 14.19
N HIS A 74 -10.31 15.71 12.89
CA HIS A 74 -11.49 15.27 12.14
C HIS A 74 -11.08 14.30 11.06
N CYS A 75 -11.81 13.18 10.94
CA CYS A 75 -11.54 12.13 9.95
C CYS A 75 -12.66 12.06 8.92
N THR A 76 -12.29 11.96 7.66
CA THR A 76 -13.22 11.78 6.55
C THR A 76 -13.18 10.35 6.02
N TYR A 77 -14.32 9.67 6.07
CA TYR A 77 -14.51 8.33 5.51
C TYR A 77 -15.54 8.39 4.39
N THR A 78 -15.13 8.05 3.18
CA THR A 78 -15.97 8.11 1.99
C THR A 78 -16.53 6.71 1.68
N LYS A 79 -17.86 6.58 1.63
CA LYS A 79 -18.51 5.32 1.23
C LYS A 79 -18.09 4.92 -0.18
N THR A 80 -17.83 3.63 -0.36
CA THR A 80 -17.54 3.03 -1.68
C THR A 80 -18.62 2.02 -2.05
N SER A 81 -18.81 1.82 -3.35
CA SER A 81 -19.72 0.80 -3.89
C SER A 81 -18.90 -0.33 -4.52
N GLY A 82 -19.12 -1.56 -4.08
CA GLY A 82 -18.47 -2.76 -4.62
C GLY A 82 -17.34 -3.29 -3.76
N ASN A 83 -16.91 -4.51 -4.08
CA ASN A 83 -15.84 -5.25 -3.41
C ASN A 83 -16.00 -5.41 -1.89
N THR A 84 -17.25 -5.33 -1.40
CA THR A 84 -17.60 -5.62 -0.01
C THR A 84 -18.51 -6.83 0.01
N PRO A 85 -18.15 -7.93 0.71
CA PRO A 85 -19.04 -9.06 0.86
C PRO A 85 -20.38 -8.66 1.51
N SER A 86 -21.47 -9.28 1.08
CA SER A 86 -22.81 -8.98 1.65
C SER A 86 -22.93 -9.28 3.13
N SER A 87 -22.05 -10.15 3.66
CA SER A 87 -21.93 -10.47 5.09
C SER A 87 -21.30 -9.34 5.92
N VAL A 88 -20.51 -8.45 5.27
CA VAL A 88 -19.87 -7.32 5.94
C VAL A 88 -20.86 -6.19 6.10
N LYS A 89 -21.17 -5.85 7.36
CA LYS A 89 -22.12 -4.80 7.71
C LYS A 89 -21.49 -3.88 8.76
N VAL A 90 -20.45 -3.16 8.36
CA VAL A 90 -19.82 -2.13 9.18
C VAL A 90 -20.26 -0.75 8.69
N GLY A 91 -20.61 0.13 9.63
CA GLY A 91 -20.87 1.53 9.33
C GLY A 91 -19.58 2.31 9.08
N LEU A 92 -19.70 3.62 8.96
CA LEU A 92 -18.51 4.49 8.95
C LEU A 92 -17.97 4.63 10.37
N PRO A 93 -16.65 4.72 10.56
CA PRO A 93 -16.03 5.08 11.83
C PRO A 93 -16.47 6.50 12.29
N SER A 94 -16.27 6.82 13.57
CA SER A 94 -16.49 8.18 14.08
C SER A 94 -15.63 9.19 13.30
N ALA A 95 -16.21 10.32 12.94
CA ALA A 95 -15.47 11.42 12.34
C ALA A 95 -14.60 12.19 13.36
N THR A 96 -14.83 12.01 14.66
CA THR A 96 -14.13 12.70 15.74
C THR A 96 -13.56 11.69 16.74
N PRO A 97 -12.46 11.00 16.40
CA PRO A 97 -11.82 10.04 17.29
C PRO A 97 -11.13 10.71 18.48
N ASP A 98 -10.83 9.92 19.50
CA ASP A 98 -9.97 10.36 20.60
C ASP A 98 -8.49 10.29 20.16
N TYR A 99 -7.99 11.40 19.67
CA TYR A 99 -6.61 11.53 19.17
C TYR A 99 -5.55 11.59 20.28
N THR A 100 -5.95 11.76 21.52
CA THR A 100 -5.05 11.87 22.69
C THR A 100 -4.78 10.52 23.34
N ALA A 101 -5.66 9.55 23.12
CA ALA A 101 -5.54 8.24 23.72
C ALA A 101 -4.40 7.41 23.12
N SER A 102 -3.83 6.56 23.94
CA SER A 102 -2.93 5.49 23.51
C SER A 102 -3.70 4.18 23.41
N TYR A 103 -3.37 3.38 22.39
CA TYR A 103 -4.03 2.10 22.15
C TYR A 103 -3.02 1.01 21.85
N THR A 104 -3.34 -0.19 22.31
CA THR A 104 -2.69 -1.43 21.89
C THR A 104 -3.72 -2.36 21.26
N ALA A 105 -3.27 -3.24 20.38
CA ALA A 105 -4.11 -4.30 19.85
C ALA A 105 -3.41 -5.65 19.98
N THR A 106 -4.20 -6.72 20.13
CA THR A 106 -3.73 -8.10 20.07
C THR A 106 -4.47 -8.83 18.97
N PHE A 107 -3.76 -9.26 17.94
CA PHE A 107 -4.25 -10.21 16.96
C PHE A 107 -4.13 -11.61 17.58
N ASN A 108 -5.25 -12.21 17.95
CA ASN A 108 -5.28 -13.60 18.37
C ASN A 108 -5.31 -14.47 17.12
N THR A 109 -4.20 -15.11 16.80
CA THR A 109 -4.08 -15.97 15.61
C THR A 109 -4.04 -17.45 15.98
N ASN A 110 -4.29 -18.32 14.99
CA ASN A 110 -4.12 -19.77 15.15
C ASN A 110 -2.68 -20.20 15.47
N LEU A 111 -1.69 -19.30 15.25
CA LEU A 111 -0.27 -19.54 15.50
C LEU A 111 0.23 -18.88 16.79
N GLY A 112 -0.64 -18.17 17.49
CA GLY A 112 -0.32 -17.41 18.70
C GLY A 112 -0.65 -15.92 18.59
N PRO A 113 -0.51 -15.17 19.69
CA PRO A 113 -0.86 -13.77 19.74
C PRO A 113 0.25 -12.89 19.14
N ILE A 114 -0.15 -11.89 18.31
CA ILE A 114 0.72 -10.81 17.84
C ILE A 114 0.22 -9.53 18.49
N LYS A 115 1.05 -8.92 19.36
CA LYS A 115 0.71 -7.67 20.06
C LYS A 115 1.33 -6.48 19.36
N VAL A 116 0.60 -5.36 19.30
CA VAL A 116 1.01 -4.15 18.59
C VAL A 116 0.67 -2.88 19.36
N ASN A 117 1.50 -1.87 19.23
CA ASN A 117 1.20 -0.50 19.67
C ASN A 117 0.65 0.28 18.48
N LEU A 118 -0.52 0.90 18.64
CA LEU A 118 -1.14 1.71 17.60
C LEU A 118 -0.57 3.14 17.64
N LEU A 119 -0.24 3.69 16.47
CA LEU A 119 0.39 5.02 16.32
C LEU A 119 -0.68 6.11 16.23
N ASN A 120 -1.58 6.18 17.22
CA ASN A 120 -2.76 7.05 17.19
C ASN A 120 -2.43 8.52 16.95
N SER A 121 -1.41 9.06 17.61
CA SER A 121 -0.98 10.46 17.44
C SER A 121 -0.39 10.80 16.06
N LYS A 122 -0.06 9.79 15.25
CA LYS A 122 0.56 9.96 13.92
C LYS A 122 -0.36 9.58 12.77
N ALA A 123 -1.28 8.66 13.01
CA ALA A 123 -2.19 8.11 12.01
C ALA A 123 -3.57 7.92 12.63
N THR A 124 -4.14 9.01 13.15
CA THR A 124 -5.35 9.01 13.99
C THR A 124 -6.55 8.43 13.25
N CYS A 125 -6.79 8.84 12.01
CA CYS A 125 -7.94 8.36 11.24
C CYS A 125 -7.78 6.89 10.84
N THR A 126 -6.57 6.48 10.54
CA THR A 126 -6.24 5.06 10.24
C THR A 126 -6.43 4.18 11.48
N VAL A 127 -5.91 4.61 12.64
CA VAL A 127 -6.08 3.89 13.91
C VAL A 127 -7.55 3.82 14.31
N ASN A 128 -8.30 4.91 14.17
CA ASN A 128 -9.73 4.95 14.42
C ASN A 128 -10.51 3.98 13.52
N SER A 129 -10.20 3.93 12.22
CA SER A 129 -10.78 2.95 11.30
C SER A 129 -10.44 1.51 11.69
N PHE A 130 -9.18 1.25 12.04
CA PHE A 130 -8.74 -0.08 12.47
C PHE A 130 -9.46 -0.54 13.74
N ILE A 131 -9.58 0.33 14.75
CA ILE A 131 -10.29 0.04 16.00
C ILE A 131 -11.77 -0.26 15.71
N HIS A 132 -12.44 0.60 14.92
CA HIS A 132 -13.84 0.42 14.53
C HIS A 132 -14.08 -0.93 13.87
N LEU A 133 -13.21 -1.34 12.94
CA LEU A 133 -13.30 -2.63 12.26
C LEU A 133 -13.03 -3.80 13.23
N ALA A 134 -12.05 -3.67 14.11
CA ALA A 134 -11.71 -4.69 15.11
C ALA A 134 -12.87 -4.93 16.08
N GLU A 135 -13.45 -3.86 16.64
CA GLU A 135 -14.59 -3.92 17.56
C GLU A 135 -15.86 -4.46 16.91
N ALA A 136 -16.06 -4.18 15.62
CA ALA A 136 -17.14 -4.78 14.82
C ALA A 136 -16.89 -6.26 14.46
N GLY A 137 -15.76 -6.85 14.87
CA GLY A 137 -15.40 -8.23 14.54
C GLY A 137 -15.06 -8.45 13.06
N TYR A 138 -14.78 -7.39 12.31
CA TYR A 138 -14.53 -7.44 10.86
C TYR A 138 -13.40 -8.38 10.48
N PHE A 139 -12.34 -8.44 11.29
CA PHE A 139 -11.16 -9.28 11.05
C PHE A 139 -11.33 -10.71 11.55
N ASN A 140 -12.41 -11.01 12.29
CA ASN A 140 -12.59 -12.31 12.91
C ASN A 140 -12.77 -13.41 11.87
N ASN A 141 -12.00 -14.50 12.04
CA ASN A 141 -11.97 -15.63 11.13
C ASN A 141 -11.59 -15.27 9.68
N THR A 142 -10.79 -14.21 9.50
CA THR A 142 -10.11 -13.93 8.22
C THR A 142 -8.69 -14.49 8.23
N GLN A 143 -8.11 -14.70 7.06
CA GLN A 143 -6.72 -15.15 6.93
C GLN A 143 -5.88 -14.12 6.18
N CYS A 144 -4.58 -14.10 6.48
CA CYS A 144 -3.61 -13.34 5.69
C CYS A 144 -3.45 -14.01 4.34
N HIS A 145 -3.73 -13.30 3.27
CA HIS A 145 -3.91 -13.87 1.93
C HIS A 145 -2.68 -13.77 1.04
N ARG A 146 -1.71 -12.89 1.38
CA ARG A 146 -0.55 -12.66 0.53
C ARG A 146 0.73 -12.51 1.35
N LEU A 147 1.73 -13.32 1.01
CA LEU A 147 3.11 -13.24 1.52
C LEU A 147 4.02 -12.81 0.39
N VAL A 148 4.88 -11.81 0.64
CA VAL A 148 5.93 -11.39 -0.28
C VAL A 148 7.28 -11.59 0.39
N SER A 149 8.19 -12.29 -0.28
CA SER A 149 9.52 -12.67 0.23
C SER A 149 10.67 -12.26 -0.70
N SER A 150 10.40 -11.39 -1.68
CA SER A 150 11.39 -10.84 -2.60
C SER A 150 11.07 -9.39 -2.92
N GLY A 151 12.08 -8.53 -2.94
CA GLY A 151 11.93 -7.08 -3.07
C GLY A 151 11.46 -6.46 -1.77
N ILE A 152 10.22 -6.70 -1.38
CA ILE A 152 9.67 -6.34 -0.06
C ILE A 152 9.35 -7.58 0.76
N TYR A 153 9.25 -7.43 2.07
CA TYR A 153 9.09 -8.56 3.01
C TYR A 153 7.87 -8.32 3.90
N VAL A 154 6.70 -8.71 3.40
CA VAL A 154 5.42 -8.39 4.03
C VAL A 154 4.47 -9.58 4.04
N LEU A 155 3.64 -9.66 5.10
CA LEU A 155 2.46 -10.52 5.18
C LEU A 155 1.21 -9.62 5.17
N GLN A 156 0.38 -9.74 4.15
CA GLN A 156 -0.82 -8.91 3.95
C GLN A 156 -2.08 -9.64 4.41
N CYS A 157 -2.92 -8.92 5.16
CA CYS A 157 -4.14 -9.38 5.81
C CYS A 157 -5.28 -8.35 5.64
N GLY A 158 -6.43 -8.58 6.29
CA GLY A 158 -7.52 -7.61 6.38
C GLY A 158 -8.50 -7.60 5.21
N ASP A 159 -8.42 -8.62 4.34
CA ASP A 159 -9.38 -8.81 3.26
C ASP A 159 -10.58 -9.64 3.72
N PRO A 160 -11.82 -9.14 3.64
CA PRO A 160 -13.01 -9.85 4.07
C PRO A 160 -13.38 -11.04 3.18
N TYR A 161 -12.87 -11.13 1.96
CA TYR A 161 -13.03 -12.33 1.10
C TYR A 161 -12.08 -13.47 1.48
N ALA A 162 -11.01 -13.18 2.19
CA ALA A 162 -10.06 -14.16 2.67
C ALA A 162 -10.50 -14.72 4.04
N THR A 163 -11.62 -15.44 4.08
CA THR A 163 -12.09 -16.08 5.32
C THR A 163 -11.22 -17.26 5.70
N ALA A 164 -11.30 -17.74 6.94
CA ALA A 164 -10.52 -18.87 7.46
C ALA A 164 -10.73 -20.17 6.63
N THR A 165 -11.86 -20.30 5.95
CA THR A 165 -12.21 -21.46 5.11
C THR A 165 -11.93 -21.25 3.63
N THR A 166 -11.61 -20.01 3.19
CA THR A 166 -11.30 -19.71 1.79
C THR A 166 -10.04 -20.44 1.36
N LYS A 167 -10.11 -21.17 0.23
CA LYS A 167 -8.93 -21.72 -0.42
C LYS A 167 -8.27 -20.64 -1.26
N LEU A 168 -7.05 -20.25 -0.88
CA LEU A 168 -6.25 -19.28 -1.63
C LEU A 168 -5.64 -19.96 -2.87
N THR A 169 -6.01 -19.51 -4.05
CA THR A 169 -5.59 -20.10 -5.34
C THR A 169 -4.67 -19.21 -6.16
N CYS A 170 -4.41 -17.97 -5.72
CA CYS A 170 -3.66 -16.94 -6.46
C CYS A 170 -4.19 -16.70 -7.90
N SER A 171 -5.48 -16.96 -8.13
CA SER A 171 -6.12 -16.75 -9.43
C SER A 171 -6.42 -15.26 -9.65
N GLU A 172 -6.14 -14.78 -10.84
CA GLU A 172 -6.47 -13.41 -11.28
C GLU A 172 -7.99 -13.15 -11.33
N THR A 173 -8.81 -14.20 -11.30
CA THR A 173 -10.28 -14.09 -11.23
C THR A 173 -10.82 -14.17 -9.81
N SER A 174 -9.93 -14.34 -8.82
CA SER A 174 -10.31 -14.39 -7.41
C SER A 174 -10.77 -13.01 -6.92
N THR A 175 -11.76 -13.00 -6.03
CA THR A 175 -12.13 -11.80 -5.28
C THR A 175 -11.20 -11.54 -4.08
N VAL A 176 -10.40 -12.55 -3.69
CA VAL A 176 -9.41 -12.40 -2.62
C VAL A 176 -8.36 -11.37 -3.03
N GLY A 177 -8.06 -10.45 -2.14
CA GLY A 177 -7.16 -9.32 -2.37
C GLY A 177 -7.87 -8.04 -2.80
N THR A 178 -9.20 -8.12 -3.12
CA THR A 178 -9.96 -6.95 -3.59
C THR A 178 -10.97 -6.42 -2.58
N GLY A 179 -11.11 -7.08 -1.44
CA GLY A 179 -12.15 -6.77 -0.47
C GLY A 179 -11.92 -5.45 0.26
N THR A 180 -13.03 -4.72 0.53
CA THR A 180 -13.04 -3.44 1.24
C THR A 180 -14.10 -3.46 2.35
N PRO A 181 -14.03 -2.52 3.32
CA PRO A 181 -15.04 -2.39 4.37
C PRO A 181 -16.29 -1.62 3.91
N GLY A 182 -16.36 -1.19 2.63
CA GLY A 182 -17.43 -0.35 2.08
C GLY A 182 -17.18 1.14 2.25
N TYR A 183 -15.98 1.52 2.66
CA TYR A 183 -15.51 2.90 2.69
C TYR A 183 -14.00 2.96 2.46
N GLN A 184 -13.52 4.17 2.19
CA GLN A 184 -12.10 4.50 2.03
C GLN A 184 -11.76 5.82 2.73
N PHE A 185 -10.48 6.05 2.98
CA PHE A 185 -9.98 7.25 3.66
C PHE A 185 -8.55 7.59 3.22
N LEU A 186 -8.11 8.79 3.59
CA LEU A 186 -6.81 9.35 3.23
C LEU A 186 -5.65 8.64 3.94
N SER A 187 -4.50 8.61 3.28
CA SER A 187 -3.25 8.20 3.88
C SER A 187 -2.73 9.26 4.87
N GLU A 188 -2.13 8.79 5.95
CA GLU A 188 -1.52 9.58 7.01
C GLU A 188 -0.06 9.17 7.24
N ASN A 189 0.68 9.94 8.02
CA ASN A 189 2.03 9.58 8.50
C ASN A 189 3.01 9.18 7.39
N LEU A 190 2.92 9.83 6.22
CA LEU A 190 3.75 9.50 5.06
C LEU A 190 5.09 10.23 5.05
N THR A 191 5.19 11.41 5.67
CA THR A 191 6.43 12.21 5.65
C THR A 191 7.56 11.46 6.33
N GLY A 192 8.57 11.09 5.55
CA GLY A 192 9.73 10.33 6.04
C GLY A 192 9.40 8.90 6.50
N ALA A 193 8.27 8.34 6.05
CA ALA A 193 7.86 6.99 6.42
C ALA A 193 8.93 5.95 6.08
N LYS A 194 9.18 5.06 7.04
CA LYS A 194 10.11 3.93 6.94
C LYS A 194 9.37 2.66 7.34
N TYR A 195 9.84 1.54 6.81
CA TYR A 195 9.20 0.24 6.98
C TYR A 195 10.18 -0.81 7.52
N PRO A 196 10.78 -0.57 8.71
CA PRO A 196 11.59 -1.60 9.37
C PRO A 196 10.73 -2.80 9.76
N ALA A 197 11.38 -3.91 10.10
CA ALA A 197 10.70 -5.08 10.63
C ALA A 197 9.84 -4.72 11.86
N GLY A 198 8.62 -5.23 11.91
CA GLY A 198 7.63 -4.92 12.93
C GLY A 198 6.67 -3.77 12.57
N THR A 199 6.92 -3.02 11.50
CA THR A 199 5.95 -2.00 11.03
C THR A 199 4.69 -2.66 10.50
N ILE A 200 3.51 -2.10 10.86
CA ILE A 200 2.23 -2.43 10.22
C ILE A 200 1.74 -1.18 9.48
N ALA A 201 1.46 -1.35 8.19
CA ALA A 201 0.99 -0.26 7.34
C ALA A 201 -0.23 -0.65 6.52
N MET A 202 -1.03 0.35 6.14
CA MET A 202 -2.21 0.14 5.28
C MET A 202 -1.78 -0.24 3.88
N ALA A 203 -2.43 -1.23 3.31
CA ALA A 203 -2.41 -1.48 1.88
C ALA A 203 -3.41 -0.54 1.17
N ASN A 204 -3.06 -0.07 -0.01
CA ASN A 204 -3.91 0.80 -0.83
C ASN A 204 -3.79 0.43 -2.32
N GLU A 205 -4.62 1.01 -3.16
CA GLU A 205 -4.67 0.76 -4.60
C GLU A 205 -3.76 1.72 -5.41
N GLY A 206 -2.66 2.17 -4.80
CA GLY A 206 -1.69 3.05 -5.44
C GLY A 206 -2.03 4.54 -5.38
N THR A 207 -3.09 4.93 -4.67
CA THR A 207 -3.44 6.32 -4.41
C THR A 207 -3.63 6.59 -2.92
N ALA A 208 -3.38 7.83 -2.50
CA ALA A 208 -3.44 8.23 -1.09
C ALA A 208 -4.87 8.19 -0.50
N THR A 209 -5.91 7.99 -1.31
CA THR A 209 -7.31 8.01 -0.89
C THR A 209 -7.96 6.64 -0.80
N THR A 210 -7.22 5.56 -1.04
CA THR A 210 -7.78 4.21 -1.18
C THR A 210 -7.46 3.28 -0.01
N ASN A 211 -7.13 3.82 1.17
CA ASN A 211 -7.03 2.99 2.38
C ASN A 211 -8.41 2.45 2.76
N GLY A 212 -8.49 1.18 3.10
CA GLY A 212 -9.71 0.49 3.50
C GLY A 212 -9.50 -0.35 4.75
N SER A 213 -9.53 -1.68 4.60
CA SER A 213 -9.32 -2.62 5.71
C SER A 213 -8.03 -3.43 5.59
N GLN A 214 -7.44 -3.50 4.39
CA GLN A 214 -6.27 -4.33 4.19
C GLN A 214 -5.01 -3.63 4.71
N PHE A 215 -4.16 -4.41 5.36
CA PHE A 215 -2.88 -3.97 5.93
C PHE A 215 -1.82 -5.04 5.74
N PHE A 216 -0.57 -4.66 5.92
CA PHE A 216 0.53 -5.62 5.89
C PHE A 216 1.46 -5.46 7.09
N ILE A 217 2.02 -6.58 7.53
CA ILE A 217 3.03 -6.67 8.58
C ILE A 217 4.38 -6.84 7.91
N VAL A 218 5.29 -5.93 8.15
CA VAL A 218 6.68 -5.99 7.67
C VAL A 218 7.46 -6.93 8.57
N TYR A 219 7.92 -8.07 8.06
CA TYR A 219 8.64 -9.06 8.87
C TYR A 219 10.17 -8.97 8.73
N LYS A 220 10.66 -8.25 7.74
CA LYS A 220 12.06 -7.89 7.52
C LYS A 220 12.12 -6.49 6.92
N ASP A 221 13.17 -5.72 7.22
CA ASP A 221 13.29 -4.34 6.75
C ASP A 221 13.06 -4.23 5.25
N SER A 222 12.11 -3.38 4.88
CA SER A 222 11.69 -3.10 3.51
C SER A 222 11.78 -1.60 3.18
N THR A 223 12.46 -0.81 4.02
CA THR A 223 12.53 0.66 3.91
C THR A 223 13.13 1.13 2.59
N SER A 224 14.11 0.42 2.04
CA SER A 224 14.75 0.79 0.78
C SER A 224 13.93 0.41 -0.46
N GLN A 225 12.92 -0.45 -0.32
CA GLN A 225 12.10 -0.96 -1.42
C GLN A 225 10.68 -0.42 -1.43
N LEU A 226 10.15 -0.03 -0.25
CA LEU A 226 8.83 0.57 -0.13
C LEU A 226 8.94 2.09 -0.16
N THR A 227 8.22 2.71 -1.08
CA THR A 227 8.05 4.17 -1.10
C THR A 227 7.16 4.62 0.06
N ALA A 228 7.30 5.88 0.49
CA ALA A 228 6.49 6.50 1.55
C ALA A 228 5.04 6.75 1.09
N SER A 229 4.35 5.71 0.66
CA SER A 229 2.98 5.75 0.11
C SER A 229 1.96 4.95 0.93
N TYR A 230 2.44 4.23 1.94
CA TYR A 230 1.62 3.33 2.77
C TYR A 230 1.63 3.86 4.21
N THR A 231 0.47 4.14 4.79
CA THR A 231 0.34 4.69 6.14
C THR A 231 0.86 3.74 7.21
N PRO A 232 2.03 3.98 7.84
CA PRO A 232 2.44 3.21 9.02
C PRO A 232 1.54 3.60 10.19
N PHE A 233 0.76 2.66 10.74
CA PHE A 233 -0.20 2.95 11.79
C PHE A 233 -0.01 2.14 13.07
N ALA A 234 0.86 1.11 13.04
CA ALA A 234 1.19 0.33 14.22
C ALA A 234 2.61 -0.25 14.18
N THR A 235 3.11 -0.68 15.34
CA THR A 235 4.36 -1.39 15.50
C THR A 235 4.16 -2.66 16.33
N VAL A 236 4.70 -3.78 15.87
CA VAL A 236 4.66 -5.04 16.62
C VAL A 236 5.52 -4.93 17.85
N SER A 237 4.94 -5.22 19.02
CA SER A 237 5.62 -5.26 20.31
C SER A 237 5.99 -6.68 20.74
N SER A 238 5.25 -7.70 20.28
CA SER A 238 5.60 -9.13 20.46
C SER A 238 4.92 -10.01 19.40
N GLY A 239 5.49 -11.20 19.13
CA GLY A 239 4.95 -12.15 18.17
C GLY A 239 5.36 -11.90 16.72
N LEU A 240 6.37 -11.07 16.45
CA LEU A 240 6.90 -10.89 15.09
C LEU A 240 7.53 -12.17 14.54
N ASP A 241 8.10 -12.99 15.41
CA ASP A 241 8.66 -14.30 15.09
C ASP A 241 7.65 -15.27 14.47
N ILE A 242 6.37 -15.15 14.83
CA ILE A 242 5.27 -15.91 14.19
C ILE A 242 5.23 -15.59 12.68
N VAL A 243 5.24 -14.29 12.32
CA VAL A 243 5.23 -13.86 10.92
C VAL A 243 6.50 -14.25 10.19
N GLN A 244 7.64 -14.14 10.87
CA GLN A 244 8.95 -14.54 10.33
C GLN A 244 9.04 -16.06 10.06
N ASN A 245 8.43 -16.89 10.91
CA ASN A 245 8.37 -18.34 10.71
C ASN A 245 7.48 -18.69 9.52
N VAL A 246 6.28 -18.08 9.42
CA VAL A 246 5.42 -18.22 8.22
C VAL A 246 6.17 -17.84 6.94
N ALA A 247 6.99 -16.79 6.99
CA ALA A 247 7.77 -16.36 5.85
C ALA A 247 8.86 -17.36 5.42
N LYS A 248 9.44 -18.12 6.38
CA LYS A 248 10.42 -19.18 6.08
C LYS A 248 9.81 -20.34 5.31
N ASP A 249 8.53 -20.66 5.57
CA ASP A 249 7.81 -21.72 4.85
C ASP A 249 7.45 -21.31 3.43
N GLY A 250 7.43 -20.00 3.15
CA GLY A 250 7.14 -19.45 1.85
C GLY A 250 5.66 -19.52 1.46
N TYR A 251 5.37 -19.47 0.16
CA TYR A 251 4.00 -19.48 -0.37
C TYR A 251 3.77 -20.65 -1.34
N SER A 252 2.51 -21.08 -1.46
CA SER A 252 2.10 -22.27 -2.22
C SER A 252 1.77 -22.00 -3.69
N CYS A 253 1.36 -20.77 -4.00
CA CYS A 253 1.09 -20.29 -5.36
C CYS A 253 1.52 -18.83 -5.45
N GLN A 254 1.65 -18.30 -6.66
CA GLN A 254 2.13 -16.93 -6.90
C GLN A 254 1.07 -16.11 -7.63
N TYR A 255 0.85 -14.88 -7.15
CA TYR A 255 0.06 -13.88 -7.86
C TYR A 255 0.91 -13.28 -9.00
N ALA A 256 0.40 -13.36 -10.22
CA ALA A 256 1.15 -12.96 -11.41
C ALA A 256 1.42 -11.44 -11.45
N GLN A 257 0.44 -10.62 -11.06
CA GLN A 257 0.56 -9.15 -11.11
C GLN A 257 0.99 -8.53 -9.79
N ALA A 258 0.40 -8.95 -8.67
CA ALA A 258 0.68 -8.38 -7.37
C ALA A 258 2.02 -8.84 -6.75
N GLY A 259 2.60 -9.91 -7.29
CA GLY A 259 3.78 -10.56 -6.73
C GLY A 259 3.51 -11.24 -5.38
N GLY A 260 4.46 -12.06 -4.90
CA GLY A 260 4.25 -12.91 -3.73
C GLY A 260 3.18 -13.97 -3.99
N GLY A 261 2.62 -14.55 -2.93
CA GLY A 261 1.66 -15.62 -3.08
C GLY A 261 0.92 -15.97 -1.79
N ALA A 262 0.07 -16.99 -1.85
CA ALA A 262 -0.65 -17.49 -0.68
C ALA A 262 0.32 -18.17 0.29
N PRO A 263 0.41 -17.75 1.57
CA PRO A 263 1.27 -18.40 2.55
C PRO A 263 1.01 -19.91 2.60
N LYS A 264 2.08 -20.71 2.68
CA LYS A 264 1.94 -22.18 2.89
C LYS A 264 1.39 -22.46 4.28
N GLU A 265 1.92 -21.79 5.28
CA GLU A 265 1.38 -21.82 6.64
C GLU A 265 0.24 -20.81 6.75
N LYS A 266 -0.96 -21.29 7.05
CA LYS A 266 -2.16 -20.46 7.13
C LYS A 266 -2.15 -19.62 8.41
N VAL A 267 -2.22 -18.30 8.27
CA VAL A 267 -2.38 -17.36 9.38
C VAL A 267 -3.83 -16.92 9.44
N ILE A 268 -4.58 -17.37 10.44
CA ILE A 268 -5.97 -16.99 10.67
C ILE A 268 -6.03 -16.02 11.83
N ILE A 269 -6.60 -14.84 11.62
CA ILE A 269 -6.96 -13.90 12.68
C ILE A 269 -8.29 -14.38 13.27
N GLN A 270 -8.21 -15.01 14.43
CA GLN A 270 -9.41 -15.51 15.15
C GLN A 270 -10.21 -14.35 15.76
N SER A 271 -9.51 -13.35 16.29
CA SER A 271 -10.08 -12.10 16.79
C SER A 271 -9.00 -11.01 16.90
N VAL A 272 -9.44 -9.75 16.99
CA VAL A 272 -8.59 -8.62 17.36
C VAL A 272 -9.15 -7.97 18.61
N THR A 273 -8.35 -7.86 19.66
CA THR A 273 -8.72 -7.21 20.92
C THR A 273 -8.02 -5.87 21.03
N ILE A 274 -8.77 -4.81 21.32
CA ILE A 274 -8.25 -3.46 21.53
C ILE A 274 -8.19 -3.17 23.02
N SER A 275 -7.13 -2.50 23.46
CA SER A 275 -6.97 -1.97 24.82
C SER A 275 -6.57 -0.51 24.74
N LYS A 276 -7.36 0.36 25.40
CA LYS A 276 -7.04 1.77 25.61
C LYS A 276 -6.19 1.87 26.87
N THR A 277 -5.06 2.58 26.83
CA THR A 277 -4.10 2.74 27.93
C THR A 277 -3.97 4.19 28.34
#